data_b6fdfc6bf4fad1bf49df2bd5e9360ccb
#
_entry.id   b6fdfc6bf4fad1bf49df2bd5e9360ccb
#
_cell.length_a   1.000
_cell.length_b   1.000
_cell.length_c   1.000
_cell.angle_alpha   90.00
_cell.angle_beta   90.00
_cell.angle_gamma   90.00
#
_symmetry.space_group_name_H-M   'P 1'
#
loop_
_entity.id
_entity.type
_entity.pdbx_description
1 polymer ?
#
loop_
_entity_poly.entity_id
_entity_poly.type
_entity_poly.pdbx_seq_one_letter_code
_entity_poly.pdbx_strand_id
1 'polypeptide(L)'
;MKFSTLTDILLKANMITDVTIPEDCEVEDLNLMDQDYREFGDHVVYFIRSEEIGAGTALPQCLLYQNLFPEYRAAGLRNSARILEKLSLAEVFRYVKLQLNTEPEEQAEYANLVSKLIAGTPLRNVFSEAFSCTGNLFVAIDLSGKILEHSTPFYVDYPLWMNSIQQGYCDEILMDYIQSRRKMIHVPATSPVIDLYCKKSDMHILAARIRHNSETMGYVFALNRRPIFDQYTRKLLPLFAQKAKERILRLKSMDQMDDFRSIMKTNILLDAVDGASPAETSMRAKLSGFKLQKAMKVLMIRTPYSKEQDFYTRVLMPALNEVLGDWGSFPWHSSVVCLINADDIAVLQNKRDALAALAKQYKLLVGVSNVFNDISQFSEHFEQARTALTFSGRIST
;
A
#
# COMPACT_ATOMS: atom_id res chain seq x y z
N MET A 1 -3.39 0.54 -36.73
CA MET A 1 -2.52 1.75 -37.01
C MET A 1 -1.23 1.28 -37.69
N LYS A 2 -0.66 2.05 -38.65
CA LYS A 2 0.66 1.71 -39.19
C LYS A 2 1.79 1.98 -38.21
N PHE A 3 2.84 1.14 -38.21
CA PHE A 3 4.00 1.33 -37.33
C PHE A 3 4.74 2.64 -37.58
N SER A 4 4.82 3.09 -38.85
CA SER A 4 5.32 4.41 -39.22
C SER A 4 4.57 5.55 -38.54
N THR A 5 3.23 5.47 -38.55
CA THR A 5 2.39 6.48 -37.87
C THR A 5 2.61 6.49 -36.37
N LEU A 6 2.73 5.30 -35.76
CA LEU A 6 3.01 5.16 -34.35
C LEU A 6 4.36 5.77 -33.97
N THR A 7 5.42 5.48 -34.74
CA THR A 7 6.75 6.04 -34.51
C THR A 7 6.80 7.55 -34.71
N ASP A 8 6.05 8.11 -35.66
CA ASP A 8 5.91 9.56 -35.83
C ASP A 8 5.27 10.24 -34.60
N ILE A 9 4.24 9.61 -34.02
CA ILE A 9 3.61 10.08 -32.78
C ILE A 9 4.61 10.05 -31.63
N LEU A 10 5.36 8.96 -31.49
CA LEU A 10 6.37 8.79 -30.43
C LEU A 10 7.56 9.73 -30.58
N LEU A 11 8.00 10.01 -31.81
CA LEU A 11 9.03 11.01 -32.10
C LEU A 11 8.57 12.42 -31.72
N LYS A 12 7.36 12.82 -32.10
CA LYS A 12 6.76 14.11 -31.70
C LYS A 12 6.62 14.23 -30.19
N ALA A 13 6.33 13.13 -29.51
CA ALA A 13 6.27 13.07 -28.04
C ALA A 13 7.67 13.02 -27.39
N ASN A 14 8.74 12.99 -28.14
CA ASN A 14 10.14 12.87 -27.68
C ASN A 14 10.33 11.64 -26.77
N MET A 15 9.82 10.49 -27.23
CA MET A 15 9.87 9.22 -26.50
C MET A 15 10.84 8.21 -27.09
N ILE A 16 11.11 8.29 -28.39
CA ILE A 16 11.96 7.35 -29.12
C ILE A 16 13.02 8.05 -29.97
N THR A 17 13.99 7.28 -30.41
CA THR A 17 15.04 7.62 -31.38
C THR A 17 15.38 6.40 -32.24
N ASP A 18 16.32 6.54 -33.18
CA ASP A 18 16.88 5.43 -33.98
C ASP A 18 15.78 4.58 -34.65
N VAL A 19 14.86 5.21 -35.36
CA VAL A 19 13.75 4.55 -36.03
C VAL A 19 14.21 3.87 -37.31
N THR A 20 13.88 2.60 -37.50
CA THR A 20 14.13 1.80 -38.70
C THR A 20 12.82 1.16 -39.17
N ILE A 21 12.41 1.44 -40.40
CA ILE A 21 11.17 0.92 -40.99
C ILE A 21 11.43 0.48 -42.41
N PRO A 22 12.03 -0.70 -42.65
CA PRO A 22 12.25 -1.20 -44.00
C PRO A 22 10.95 -1.58 -44.71
N GLU A 23 9.97 -2.11 -43.96
CA GLU A 23 8.68 -2.52 -44.51
C GLU A 23 7.59 -2.19 -43.48
N ASP A 24 6.77 -1.20 -43.80
CA ASP A 24 5.73 -0.72 -42.86
C ASP A 24 4.65 -1.76 -42.64
N CYS A 25 4.27 -1.99 -41.41
CA CYS A 25 3.28 -2.99 -41.00
C CYS A 25 2.13 -2.32 -40.23
N GLU A 26 0.98 -2.99 -40.26
CA GLU A 26 -0.12 -2.59 -39.37
C GLU A 26 0.14 -3.07 -37.95
N VAL A 27 -0.26 -2.27 -36.96
CA VAL A 27 -0.16 -2.53 -35.54
C VAL A 27 -1.57 -2.53 -34.95
N GLU A 28 -1.94 -3.62 -34.33
CA GLU A 28 -3.25 -3.85 -33.72
C GLU A 28 -3.15 -4.07 -32.22
N ASP A 29 -2.04 -4.62 -31.73
CA ASP A 29 -1.85 -4.96 -30.33
C ASP A 29 -0.43 -4.69 -29.83
N LEU A 30 -0.22 -4.76 -28.52
CA LEU A 30 1.03 -4.53 -27.80
C LEU A 30 1.34 -5.67 -26.86
N ASN A 31 2.61 -6.03 -26.76
CA ASN A 31 3.03 -7.01 -25.78
C ASN A 31 4.38 -6.64 -25.14
N LEU A 32 4.58 -7.05 -23.88
CA LEU A 32 5.89 -6.99 -23.22
C LEU A 32 6.57 -8.33 -23.43
N MET A 33 7.77 -8.32 -23.97
CA MET A 33 8.56 -9.55 -24.14
C MET A 33 9.11 -10.00 -22.79
N ASP A 34 8.90 -11.30 -22.49
CA ASP A 34 9.51 -12.02 -21.38
C ASP A 34 10.51 -13.06 -21.92
N GLN A 35 11.41 -13.58 -21.08
CA GLN A 35 12.47 -14.53 -21.45
C GLN A 35 11.98 -15.82 -22.11
N ASP A 36 10.72 -16.18 -21.90
CA ASP A 36 10.12 -17.42 -22.41
C ASP A 36 9.34 -17.28 -23.73
N TYR A 37 9.34 -16.10 -24.36
CA TYR A 37 8.60 -15.85 -25.58
C TYR A 37 9.20 -16.60 -26.77
N ARG A 38 8.45 -17.51 -27.40
CA ARG A 38 8.89 -18.34 -28.55
C ARG A 38 8.16 -18.05 -29.85
N GLU A 39 6.99 -17.43 -29.78
CA GLU A 39 6.16 -17.15 -30.96
C GLU A 39 5.73 -15.68 -30.96
N PHE A 40 5.93 -14.98 -32.07
CA PHE A 40 5.55 -13.60 -32.23
C PHE A 40 4.33 -13.50 -33.13
N GLY A 41 3.34 -12.71 -32.68
CA GLY A 41 2.16 -12.39 -33.47
C GLY A 41 2.48 -11.38 -34.56
N ASP A 42 1.87 -11.53 -35.72
CA ASP A 42 1.82 -10.49 -36.73
C ASP A 42 0.97 -9.32 -36.19
N HIS A 43 1.29 -8.09 -36.56
CA HIS A 43 0.57 -6.89 -36.12
C HIS A 43 0.71 -6.52 -34.63
N VAL A 44 1.63 -7.14 -33.89
CA VAL A 44 1.92 -6.85 -32.48
C VAL A 44 3.23 -6.09 -32.34
N VAL A 45 3.22 -5.00 -31.60
CA VAL A 45 4.46 -4.29 -31.20
C VAL A 45 4.95 -4.85 -29.87
N TYR A 46 6.16 -5.33 -29.87
CA TYR A 46 6.82 -5.87 -28.70
C TYR A 46 7.71 -4.84 -28.04
N PHE A 47 7.68 -4.78 -26.73
CA PHE A 47 8.51 -3.93 -25.89
C PHE A 47 9.54 -4.80 -25.19
N ILE A 48 10.82 -4.43 -25.26
CA ILE A 48 11.89 -5.26 -24.73
C ILE A 48 12.99 -4.45 -24.04
N ARG A 49 13.56 -5.04 -22.98
CA ARG A 49 14.88 -4.69 -22.44
C ARG A 49 15.92 -5.70 -22.92
N SER A 50 17.12 -5.25 -23.23
CA SER A 50 18.18 -6.12 -23.74
C SER A 50 18.62 -7.24 -22.81
N GLU A 51 18.45 -7.05 -21.51
CA GLU A 51 18.82 -8.03 -20.47
C GLU A 51 17.93 -9.28 -20.50
N GLU A 52 16.84 -9.24 -21.26
CA GLU A 52 15.77 -10.25 -21.27
C GLU A 52 15.83 -11.15 -22.52
N ILE A 53 16.72 -10.87 -23.48
CA ILE A 53 16.86 -11.67 -24.70
C ILE A 53 18.05 -12.62 -24.58
N GLY A 54 17.81 -13.91 -24.65
CA GLY A 54 18.85 -14.93 -24.82
C GLY A 54 19.50 -14.86 -26.23
N ALA A 55 20.80 -15.11 -26.32
CA ALA A 55 21.48 -15.18 -27.61
C ALA A 55 20.82 -16.24 -28.52
N GLY A 56 20.43 -15.84 -29.72
CA GLY A 56 19.77 -16.74 -30.70
C GLY A 56 18.25 -16.69 -30.70
N THR A 57 17.62 -15.83 -29.90
CA THR A 57 16.17 -15.64 -29.93
C THR A 57 15.75 -14.93 -31.23
N ALA A 58 14.71 -15.40 -31.91
CA ALA A 58 14.09 -14.69 -33.03
C ALA A 58 13.58 -13.34 -32.58
N LEU A 59 13.63 -12.33 -33.43
CA LEU A 59 13.10 -11.00 -33.12
C LEU A 59 11.73 -10.80 -33.78
N PRO A 60 10.81 -10.08 -33.11
CA PRO A 60 9.50 -9.77 -33.66
C PRO A 60 9.58 -8.83 -34.86
N GLN A 61 8.50 -8.76 -35.62
CA GLN A 61 8.40 -7.90 -36.80
C GLN A 61 8.41 -6.40 -36.43
N CYS A 62 7.79 -6.02 -35.31
CA CYS A 62 7.71 -4.65 -34.81
C CYS A 62 8.22 -4.59 -33.37
N LEU A 63 9.25 -3.80 -33.11
CA LEU A 63 9.98 -3.77 -31.85
C LEU A 63 10.21 -2.34 -31.34
N LEU A 64 9.87 -2.10 -30.09
CA LEU A 64 10.32 -0.94 -29.32
C LEU A 64 11.26 -1.41 -28.22
N TYR A 65 12.52 -0.95 -28.24
CA TYR A 65 13.56 -1.46 -27.36
C TYR A 65 14.29 -0.38 -26.58
N GLN A 66 14.85 -0.78 -25.43
CA GLN A 66 15.75 0.03 -24.63
C GLN A 66 17.04 -0.76 -24.43
N ASN A 67 18.19 -0.20 -24.80
CA ASN A 67 19.53 -0.82 -24.65
C ASN A 67 19.72 -2.20 -25.34
N LEU A 68 19.50 -2.29 -26.65
CA LEU A 68 19.70 -3.52 -27.40
C LEU A 68 21.20 -3.82 -27.59
N PHE A 69 21.63 -5.05 -27.34
CA PHE A 69 23.03 -5.50 -27.62
C PHE A 69 23.40 -5.30 -29.09
N PRO A 70 24.67 -4.94 -29.39
CA PRO A 70 25.15 -4.72 -30.78
C PRO A 70 24.87 -5.89 -31.72
N GLU A 71 24.93 -7.11 -31.23
CA GLU A 71 24.71 -8.37 -31.96
C GLU A 71 23.31 -8.46 -32.58
N TYR A 72 22.28 -7.93 -31.89
CA TYR A 72 20.91 -7.92 -32.40
C TYR A 72 20.68 -6.82 -33.45
N ARG A 73 21.47 -5.73 -33.41
CA ARG A 73 21.46 -4.73 -34.48
C ARG A 73 21.96 -5.30 -35.81
N ALA A 74 22.89 -6.24 -35.75
CA ALA A 74 23.43 -6.92 -36.92
C ALA A 74 22.53 -8.03 -37.49
N ALA A 75 21.58 -8.55 -36.68
CA ALA A 75 20.71 -9.66 -37.04
C ALA A 75 19.48 -9.26 -37.92
N GLY A 76 19.45 -8.02 -38.43
CA GLY A 76 18.39 -7.57 -39.35
C GLY A 76 17.08 -7.26 -38.64
N LEU A 77 17.13 -6.31 -37.68
CA LEU A 77 15.91 -5.69 -37.12
C LEU A 77 15.01 -5.21 -38.26
N ARG A 78 13.79 -5.72 -38.30
CA ARG A 78 12.76 -5.21 -39.20
C ARG A 78 12.28 -3.83 -38.73
N ASN A 79 11.01 -3.67 -38.41
CA ASN A 79 10.51 -2.38 -37.92
C ASN A 79 10.89 -2.20 -36.45
N SER A 80 11.66 -1.17 -36.14
CA SER A 80 12.13 -0.97 -34.77
C SER A 80 12.37 0.50 -34.44
N ALA A 81 12.25 0.85 -33.15
CA ALA A 81 12.66 2.13 -32.64
C ALA A 81 13.23 2.02 -31.23
N ARG A 82 14.20 2.87 -30.91
CA ARG A 82 14.85 2.90 -29.60
C ARG A 82 14.09 3.85 -28.67
N ILE A 83 13.69 3.33 -27.51
CA ILE A 83 13.11 4.13 -26.42
C ILE A 83 14.22 4.91 -25.73
N LEU A 84 13.98 6.20 -25.44
CA LEU A 84 14.95 7.03 -24.73
C LEU A 84 15.19 6.51 -23.31
N GLU A 85 16.46 6.46 -22.89
CA GLU A 85 16.90 5.90 -21.61
C GLU A 85 16.26 6.57 -20.37
N LYS A 86 15.88 7.84 -20.50
CA LYS A 86 15.19 8.61 -19.44
C LYS A 86 13.74 8.19 -19.19
N LEU A 87 13.17 7.32 -20.04
CA LEU A 87 11.79 6.85 -19.96
C LEU A 87 11.75 5.41 -19.49
N SER A 88 10.77 5.07 -18.70
CA SER A 88 10.50 3.66 -18.40
C SER A 88 9.76 3.00 -19.55
N LEU A 89 9.99 1.69 -19.73
CA LEU A 89 9.28 0.89 -20.72
C LEU A 89 7.77 0.98 -20.54
N ALA A 90 7.32 0.97 -19.28
CA ALA A 90 5.91 1.07 -18.91
C ALA A 90 5.26 2.41 -19.33
N GLU A 91 6.01 3.52 -19.27
CA GLU A 91 5.49 4.83 -19.73
C GLU A 91 5.25 4.83 -21.22
N VAL A 92 6.20 4.28 -21.99
CA VAL A 92 6.08 4.24 -23.46
C VAL A 92 5.00 3.23 -23.87
N PHE A 93 4.97 2.05 -23.26
CA PHE A 93 3.93 1.04 -23.49
C PHE A 93 2.52 1.62 -23.29
N ARG A 94 2.32 2.31 -22.17
CA ARG A 94 1.04 2.96 -21.91
C ARG A 94 0.70 4.03 -22.96
N TYR A 95 1.67 4.88 -23.28
CA TYR A 95 1.42 5.94 -24.27
C TYR A 95 1.02 5.35 -25.62
N VAL A 96 1.68 4.27 -26.04
CA VAL A 96 1.33 3.55 -27.27
C VAL A 96 -0.05 2.89 -27.14
N LYS A 97 -0.36 2.26 -26.00
CA LYS A 97 -1.67 1.66 -25.74
C LYS A 97 -2.81 2.68 -25.86
N LEU A 98 -2.62 3.89 -25.33
CA LEU A 98 -3.60 4.97 -25.49
C LEU A 98 -3.79 5.46 -26.94
N GLN A 99 -2.78 5.24 -27.80
CA GLN A 99 -2.91 5.58 -29.24
C GLN A 99 -3.61 4.48 -30.04
N LEU A 100 -3.53 3.23 -29.58
CA LEU A 100 -4.11 2.06 -30.24
C LEU A 100 -5.54 1.75 -29.76
N ASN A 101 -5.77 1.88 -28.44
CA ASN A 101 -7.07 1.52 -27.86
C ASN A 101 -8.19 2.46 -28.32
N THR A 102 -9.31 1.83 -28.61
CA THR A 102 -10.57 2.55 -28.83
C THR A 102 -11.26 2.82 -27.49
N GLU A 103 -12.13 3.85 -27.42
CA GLU A 103 -12.95 4.10 -26.21
C GLU A 103 -13.72 2.86 -25.68
N PRO A 104 -14.30 2.00 -26.54
CA PRO A 104 -14.97 0.77 -26.08
C PRO A 104 -14.04 -0.21 -25.38
N GLU A 105 -12.78 -0.36 -25.80
CA GLU A 105 -11.82 -1.29 -25.19
C GLU A 105 -11.38 -0.81 -23.81
N GLU A 106 -11.06 0.47 -23.68
CA GLU A 106 -10.76 1.06 -22.36
C GLU A 106 -11.95 0.93 -21.39
N GLN A 107 -13.17 1.09 -21.90
CA GLN A 107 -14.39 0.92 -21.12
C GLN A 107 -14.57 -0.53 -20.66
N ALA A 108 -14.27 -1.51 -21.51
CA ALA A 108 -14.33 -2.93 -21.16
C ALA A 108 -13.28 -3.31 -20.10
N GLU A 109 -12.04 -2.83 -20.22
CA GLU A 109 -10.99 -3.02 -19.19
C GLU A 109 -11.41 -2.41 -17.84
N TYR A 110 -11.93 -1.20 -17.86
CA TYR A 110 -12.44 -0.54 -16.64
C TYR A 110 -13.58 -1.36 -16.01
N ALA A 111 -14.55 -1.80 -16.80
CA ALA A 111 -15.67 -2.61 -16.30
C ALA A 111 -15.20 -3.93 -15.69
N ASN A 112 -14.19 -4.59 -16.29
CA ASN A 112 -13.58 -5.80 -15.76
C ASN A 112 -12.90 -5.55 -14.40
N LEU A 113 -12.11 -4.47 -14.27
CA LEU A 113 -11.48 -4.10 -12.99
C LEU A 113 -12.51 -3.81 -11.90
N VAL A 114 -13.59 -3.09 -12.22
CA VAL A 114 -14.70 -2.82 -11.29
C VAL A 114 -15.39 -4.12 -10.88
N SER A 115 -15.66 -5.02 -11.82
CA SER A 115 -16.25 -6.33 -11.55
C SER A 115 -15.40 -7.14 -10.56
N LYS A 116 -14.08 -7.18 -10.75
CA LYS A 116 -13.14 -7.87 -9.84
C LYS A 116 -13.12 -7.25 -8.44
N LEU A 117 -13.21 -5.93 -8.33
CA LEU A 117 -13.34 -5.26 -7.04
C LEU A 117 -14.62 -5.68 -6.30
N ILE A 118 -15.75 -5.71 -7.01
CA ILE A 118 -17.05 -6.13 -6.47
C ILE A 118 -17.01 -7.61 -6.07
N ALA A 119 -16.40 -8.46 -6.88
CA ALA A 119 -16.24 -9.89 -6.60
C ALA A 119 -15.30 -10.21 -5.42
N GLY A 120 -14.66 -9.19 -4.84
CA GLY A 120 -13.78 -9.37 -3.68
C GLY A 120 -12.38 -9.85 -4.01
N THR A 121 -11.94 -9.72 -5.26
CA THR A 121 -10.55 -10.03 -5.66
C THR A 121 -9.57 -9.24 -4.79
N PRO A 122 -8.46 -9.86 -4.32
CA PRO A 122 -7.45 -9.18 -3.53
C PRO A 122 -6.96 -7.91 -4.23
N LEU A 123 -6.86 -6.81 -3.48
CA LEU A 123 -6.54 -5.48 -4.02
C LEU A 123 -5.19 -5.47 -4.76
N ARG A 124 -4.22 -6.26 -4.28
CA ARG A 124 -2.91 -6.44 -4.94
C ARG A 124 -3.06 -6.91 -6.39
N ASN A 125 -3.91 -7.91 -6.64
CA ASN A 125 -4.12 -8.45 -7.98
C ASN A 125 -4.78 -7.42 -8.88
N VAL A 126 -5.78 -6.71 -8.34
CA VAL A 126 -6.47 -5.63 -9.08
C VAL A 126 -5.51 -4.47 -9.39
N PHE A 127 -4.62 -4.11 -8.46
CA PHE A 127 -3.60 -3.09 -8.70
C PHE A 127 -2.60 -3.49 -9.79
N SER A 128 -2.17 -4.77 -9.79
CA SER A 128 -1.26 -5.28 -10.82
C SER A 128 -1.90 -5.28 -12.19
N GLU A 129 -3.17 -5.67 -12.29
CA GLU A 129 -3.91 -5.62 -13.54
C GLU A 129 -4.19 -4.19 -13.98
N ALA A 130 -4.58 -3.30 -13.06
CA ALA A 130 -4.75 -1.88 -13.35
C ALA A 130 -3.43 -1.23 -13.84
N PHE A 131 -2.28 -1.67 -13.31
CA PHE A 131 -0.98 -1.27 -13.83
C PHE A 131 -0.79 -1.73 -15.28
N SER A 132 -1.11 -2.98 -15.58
CA SER A 132 -1.02 -3.52 -16.96
C SER A 132 -1.92 -2.76 -17.93
N CYS A 133 -3.14 -2.40 -17.53
CA CYS A 133 -4.07 -1.64 -18.34
C CYS A 133 -3.68 -0.16 -18.49
N THR A 134 -3.17 0.48 -17.42
CA THR A 134 -2.99 1.93 -17.38
C THR A 134 -1.53 2.39 -17.36
N GLY A 135 -0.57 1.51 -17.12
CA GLY A 135 0.85 1.85 -16.93
C GLY A 135 1.15 2.76 -15.73
N ASN A 136 0.15 3.03 -14.88
CA ASN A 136 0.33 3.79 -13.65
C ASN A 136 0.61 2.86 -12.49
N LEU A 137 1.58 3.20 -11.65
CA LEU A 137 1.79 2.51 -10.39
C LEU A 137 0.66 2.85 -9.42
N PHE A 138 0.03 1.82 -8.86
CA PHE A 138 -0.97 1.99 -7.82
C PHE A 138 -0.42 1.57 -6.47
N VAL A 139 -0.73 2.38 -5.46
CA VAL A 139 -0.28 2.17 -4.10
C VAL A 139 -1.31 2.67 -3.13
N ALA A 140 -1.59 1.88 -2.12
CA ALA A 140 -2.40 2.27 -0.97
C ALA A 140 -1.51 2.36 0.27
N ILE A 141 -1.61 3.46 1.00
CA ILE A 141 -0.92 3.68 2.27
C ILE A 141 -1.90 4.13 3.35
N ASP A 142 -1.58 3.83 4.59
CA ASP A 142 -2.21 4.49 5.74
C ASP A 142 -1.50 5.81 6.10
N LEU A 143 -2.04 6.57 7.05
CA LEU A 143 -1.43 7.84 7.46
C LEU A 143 -0.16 7.67 8.32
N SER A 144 0.16 6.46 8.78
CA SER A 144 1.46 6.16 9.39
C SER A 144 2.55 5.87 8.35
N GLY A 145 2.20 5.90 7.06
CA GLY A 145 3.12 5.59 5.96
C GLY A 145 3.23 4.11 5.64
N LYS A 146 2.51 3.21 6.33
CA LYS A 146 2.52 1.78 6.00
C LYS A 146 1.96 1.55 4.60
N ILE A 147 2.66 0.78 3.80
CA ILE A 147 2.15 0.32 2.50
C ILE A 147 1.18 -0.82 2.75
N LEU A 148 -0.09 -0.59 2.43
CA LEU A 148 -1.17 -1.56 2.58
C LEU A 148 -1.18 -2.54 1.41
N GLU A 149 -1.05 -2.00 0.20
CA GLU A 149 -0.98 -2.75 -1.05
C GLU A 149 -0.31 -1.91 -2.14
N HIS A 150 0.27 -2.57 -3.12
CA HIS A 150 0.89 -1.93 -4.28
C HIS A 150 0.78 -2.81 -5.52
N SER A 151 0.78 -2.20 -6.71
CA SER A 151 1.04 -2.91 -7.96
C SER A 151 2.49 -3.42 -7.98
N THR A 152 2.72 -4.57 -8.60
CA THR A 152 4.06 -5.15 -8.72
C THR A 152 4.58 -4.89 -10.14
N PRO A 153 5.27 -3.78 -10.40
CA PRO A 153 5.82 -3.51 -11.71
C PRO A 153 7.14 -4.25 -11.86
N PHE A 154 7.28 -4.99 -12.95
CA PHE A 154 8.56 -5.62 -13.29
C PHE A 154 9.61 -4.61 -13.79
N TYR A 155 9.20 -3.38 -14.19
CA TYR A 155 10.04 -2.47 -14.99
C TYR A 155 9.96 -0.99 -14.58
N VAL A 156 9.79 -0.66 -13.30
CA VAL A 156 9.72 0.74 -12.89
C VAL A 156 10.96 1.14 -12.10
N ASP A 157 11.77 2.00 -12.70
CA ASP A 157 12.95 2.59 -12.05
C ASP A 157 12.55 3.89 -11.32
N TYR A 158 11.95 3.72 -10.14
CA TYR A 158 11.68 4.80 -9.19
C TYR A 158 12.37 4.49 -7.86
N PRO A 159 13.66 4.84 -7.67
CA PRO A 159 14.47 4.40 -6.52
C PRO A 159 13.80 4.66 -5.16
N LEU A 160 13.25 5.87 -4.95
CA LEU A 160 12.56 6.21 -3.69
C LEU A 160 11.35 5.31 -3.44
N TRP A 161 10.65 4.95 -4.52
CA TRP A 161 9.47 4.11 -4.44
C TRP A 161 9.83 2.63 -4.21
N MET A 162 10.83 2.13 -4.92
CA MET A 162 11.31 0.75 -4.74
C MET A 162 11.83 0.52 -3.32
N ASN A 163 12.57 1.48 -2.76
CA ASN A 163 13.00 1.42 -1.35
C ASN A 163 11.81 1.37 -0.40
N SER A 164 10.79 2.20 -0.63
CA SER A 164 9.56 2.21 0.18
C SER A 164 8.83 0.86 0.13
N ILE A 165 8.72 0.24 -1.05
CA ILE A 165 8.11 -1.09 -1.21
C ILE A 165 8.91 -2.16 -0.46
N GLN A 166 10.24 -2.16 -0.58
CA GLN A 166 11.11 -3.12 0.11
C GLN A 166 11.04 -3.00 1.63
N GLN A 167 10.90 -1.78 2.14
CA GLN A 167 10.77 -1.51 3.58
C GLN A 167 9.35 -1.75 4.12
N GLY A 168 8.33 -1.79 3.26
CA GLY A 168 6.92 -1.92 3.65
C GLY A 168 6.27 -0.62 4.13
N TYR A 169 6.99 0.51 4.11
CA TYR A 169 6.49 1.83 4.48
C TYR A 169 7.13 2.94 3.63
N CYS A 170 6.41 4.06 3.51
CA CYS A 170 6.86 5.19 2.72
C CYS A 170 8.10 5.85 3.29
N ASP A 171 9.00 6.26 2.41
CA ASP A 171 10.13 7.11 2.75
C ASP A 171 9.68 8.43 3.43
N GLU A 172 10.49 8.93 4.38
CA GLU A 172 10.20 10.16 5.14
C GLU A 172 9.98 11.36 4.22
N ILE A 173 10.72 11.47 3.12
CA ILE A 173 10.60 12.57 2.15
C ILE A 173 9.21 12.57 1.49
N LEU A 174 8.70 11.40 1.12
CA LEU A 174 7.38 11.27 0.52
C LEU A 174 6.28 11.57 1.54
N MET A 175 6.44 11.09 2.77
CA MET A 175 5.49 11.34 3.86
C MET A 175 5.45 12.81 4.26
N ASP A 176 6.59 13.48 4.39
CA ASP A 176 6.67 14.92 4.64
C ASP A 176 5.99 15.72 3.52
N TYR A 177 6.18 15.32 2.28
CA TYR A 177 5.51 15.95 1.15
C TYR A 177 3.99 15.79 1.25
N ILE A 178 3.48 14.57 1.50
CA ILE A 178 2.05 14.29 1.65
C ILE A 178 1.47 15.06 2.83
N GLN A 179 2.15 15.06 3.98
CA GLN A 179 1.71 15.74 5.21
C GLN A 179 1.75 17.26 5.07
N SER A 180 2.77 17.83 4.42
CA SER A 180 2.85 19.28 4.17
C SER A 180 1.71 19.76 3.26
N ARG A 181 1.38 18.98 2.24
CA ARG A 181 0.25 19.25 1.35
C ARG A 181 -1.11 19.05 2.04
N ARG A 182 -1.20 18.13 3.00
CA ARG A 182 -2.41 17.93 3.84
C ARG A 182 -2.84 19.22 4.55
N LYS A 183 -1.87 20.04 5.01
CA LYS A 183 -2.15 21.35 5.64
C LYS A 183 -2.54 22.43 4.62
N MET A 184 -2.06 22.33 3.39
CA MET A 184 -2.26 23.34 2.35
C MET A 184 -3.50 23.08 1.47
N ILE A 185 -4.02 21.84 1.44
CA ILE A 185 -5.11 21.49 0.56
C ILE A 185 -6.43 21.62 1.33
N HIS A 186 -7.01 22.82 1.31
CA HIS A 186 -8.45 23.00 1.38
C HIS A 186 -9.11 22.51 0.07
N VAL A 187 -8.73 21.30 -0.38
CA VAL A 187 -9.46 20.67 -1.46
C VAL A 187 -10.84 20.33 -0.90
N PRO A 188 -11.92 20.81 -1.52
CA PRO A 188 -13.26 20.50 -1.07
C PRO A 188 -13.40 18.99 -0.83
N ALA A 189 -14.10 18.63 0.22
CA ALA A 189 -14.39 17.23 0.51
C ALA A 189 -15.10 16.52 -0.67
N THR A 190 -15.63 17.29 -1.59
CA THR A 190 -16.32 16.89 -2.81
C THR A 190 -15.39 16.42 -3.93
N SER A 191 -14.09 16.78 -3.93
CA SER A 191 -13.17 16.29 -4.97
C SER A 191 -12.74 14.87 -4.65
N PRO A 192 -13.13 13.86 -5.45
CA PRO A 192 -12.80 12.47 -5.19
C PRO A 192 -11.30 12.18 -5.39
N VAL A 193 -10.62 13.00 -6.17
CA VAL A 193 -9.23 12.80 -6.59
C VAL A 193 -8.47 14.14 -6.56
N ILE A 194 -7.19 14.07 -6.20
CA ILE A 194 -6.29 15.23 -6.05
C ILE A 194 -5.08 15.01 -6.95
N ASP A 195 -4.77 16.01 -7.79
CA ASP A 195 -3.54 16.04 -8.60
C ASP A 195 -2.41 16.70 -7.81
N LEU A 196 -1.26 16.02 -7.73
CA LEU A 196 -0.07 16.48 -7.04
C LEU A 196 1.15 16.28 -7.95
N TYR A 197 2.19 17.12 -7.75
CA TYR A 197 3.49 16.93 -8.38
C TYR A 197 4.60 17.05 -7.33
N CYS A 198 5.36 15.98 -7.15
CA CYS A 198 6.48 15.93 -6.24
C CYS A 198 7.80 16.26 -6.96
N LYS A 199 8.29 17.51 -6.79
CA LYS A 199 9.53 17.97 -7.41
C LYS A 199 10.76 17.15 -7.01
N LYS A 200 10.80 16.62 -5.78
CA LYS A 200 11.96 15.88 -5.26
C LYS A 200 12.13 14.51 -5.95
N SER A 201 11.04 13.88 -6.33
CA SER A 201 11.04 12.58 -7.00
C SER A 201 10.70 12.67 -8.49
N ASP A 202 10.45 13.89 -9.00
CA ASP A 202 9.99 14.14 -10.37
C ASP A 202 8.78 13.26 -10.75
N MET A 203 7.78 13.22 -9.86
CA MET A 203 6.61 12.36 -10.03
C MET A 203 5.30 13.13 -10.00
N HIS A 204 4.45 12.83 -10.94
CA HIS A 204 3.04 13.18 -10.89
C HIS A 204 2.28 12.13 -10.08
N ILE A 205 1.41 12.59 -9.19
CA ILE A 205 0.68 11.77 -8.25
C ILE A 205 -0.80 12.13 -8.37
N LEU A 206 -1.61 11.15 -8.69
CA LEU A 206 -3.05 11.25 -8.55
C LEU A 206 -3.45 10.54 -7.27
N ALA A 207 -4.11 11.24 -6.34
CA ALA A 207 -4.41 10.73 -5.01
C ALA A 207 -5.93 10.67 -4.75
N ALA A 208 -6.41 9.55 -4.20
CA ALA A 208 -7.72 9.45 -3.59
C ALA A 208 -7.58 9.20 -2.09
N ARG A 209 -8.47 9.81 -1.29
CA ARG A 209 -8.46 9.66 0.17
C ARG A 209 -9.17 8.38 0.59
N ILE A 210 -8.55 7.61 1.47
CA ILE A 210 -9.22 6.54 2.21
C ILE A 210 -9.91 7.20 3.40
N ARG A 211 -11.24 7.13 3.49
CA ARG A 211 -12.03 7.84 4.51
C ARG A 211 -12.86 6.89 5.37
N HIS A 212 -12.96 7.24 6.65
CA HIS A 212 -13.88 6.64 7.61
C HIS A 212 -14.47 7.76 8.47
N ASN A 213 -15.77 7.76 8.68
CA ASN A 213 -16.47 8.77 9.50
C ASN A 213 -16.01 10.22 9.25
N SER A 214 -15.91 10.63 7.98
CA SER A 214 -15.43 11.95 7.55
C SER A 214 -13.93 12.21 7.71
N GLU A 215 -13.18 11.38 8.43
CA GLU A 215 -11.75 11.50 8.60
C GLU A 215 -10.96 10.77 7.50
N THR A 216 -9.78 11.28 7.19
CA THR A 216 -8.85 10.63 6.24
C THR A 216 -7.94 9.69 7.03
N MET A 217 -7.93 8.41 6.65
CA MET A 217 -7.11 7.37 7.27
C MET A 217 -5.90 6.96 6.43
N GLY A 218 -5.85 7.39 5.18
CA GLY A 218 -4.80 7.05 4.25
C GLY A 218 -5.09 7.58 2.85
N TYR A 219 -4.30 7.10 1.91
CA TYR A 219 -4.41 7.49 0.51
C TYR A 219 -4.20 6.30 -0.41
N VAL A 220 -4.85 6.33 -1.57
CA VAL A 220 -4.46 5.53 -2.72
C VAL A 220 -3.89 6.46 -3.77
N PHE A 221 -2.75 6.10 -4.29
CA PHE A 221 -2.04 6.85 -5.32
C PHE A 221 -2.01 6.10 -6.63
N ALA A 222 -2.12 6.84 -7.73
CA ALA A 222 -1.57 6.47 -9.01
C ALA A 222 -0.36 7.36 -9.27
N LEU A 223 0.78 6.76 -9.60
CA LEU A 223 2.07 7.42 -9.74
C LEU A 223 2.57 7.29 -11.17
N ASN A 224 3.05 8.39 -11.75
CA ASN A 224 3.68 8.41 -13.07
C ASN A 224 4.67 9.58 -13.16
N ARG A 225 5.75 9.45 -13.92
CA ARG A 225 6.67 10.56 -14.23
C ARG A 225 6.02 11.62 -15.12
N ARG A 226 5.02 11.27 -15.90
CA ARG A 226 4.27 12.18 -16.76
C ARG A 226 2.85 12.35 -16.24
N PRO A 227 2.20 13.50 -16.45
CA PRO A 227 0.83 13.74 -16.02
C PRO A 227 -0.18 13.03 -16.93
N ILE A 228 0.03 11.72 -17.20
CA ILE A 228 -0.81 10.94 -18.11
C ILE A 228 -1.77 10.10 -17.27
N PHE A 229 -2.77 10.75 -16.69
CA PHE A 229 -3.85 10.06 -15.97
C PHE A 229 -5.14 10.21 -16.80
N ASP A 230 -5.60 9.06 -17.35
CA ASP A 230 -6.85 9.00 -18.08
C ASP A 230 -8.08 9.13 -17.16
N GLN A 231 -9.24 9.23 -17.77
CA GLN A 231 -10.49 9.34 -17.05
C GLN A 231 -10.81 8.08 -16.22
N TYR A 232 -10.36 6.89 -16.66
CA TYR A 232 -10.60 5.63 -15.96
C TYR A 232 -9.73 5.49 -14.72
N THR A 233 -8.46 5.89 -14.78
CA THR A 233 -7.59 5.99 -13.59
C THR A 233 -8.24 6.89 -12.52
N ARG A 234 -8.82 8.04 -12.95
CA ARG A 234 -9.52 8.96 -12.03
C ARG A 234 -10.78 8.35 -11.42
N LYS A 235 -11.51 7.52 -12.16
CA LYS A 235 -12.69 6.80 -11.65
C LYS A 235 -12.34 5.60 -10.77
N LEU A 236 -11.23 4.89 -11.05
CA LEU A 236 -10.79 3.71 -10.28
C LEU A 236 -10.26 4.08 -8.90
N LEU A 237 -9.51 5.17 -8.76
CA LEU A 237 -8.87 5.54 -7.50
C LEU A 237 -9.82 5.64 -6.30
N PRO A 238 -11.00 6.27 -6.38
CA PRO A 238 -11.97 6.28 -5.28
C PRO A 238 -12.48 4.88 -4.92
N LEU A 239 -12.66 3.99 -5.91
CA LEU A 239 -13.09 2.61 -5.67
C LEU A 239 -11.99 1.81 -4.98
N PHE A 240 -10.74 2.00 -5.39
CA PHE A 240 -9.57 1.43 -4.72
C PHE A 240 -9.44 1.94 -3.28
N ALA A 241 -9.70 3.23 -3.04
CA ALA A 241 -9.68 3.82 -1.71
C ALA A 241 -10.77 3.21 -0.79
N GLN A 242 -11.96 2.97 -1.34
CA GLN A 242 -13.02 2.27 -0.60
C GLN A 242 -12.60 0.85 -0.23
N LYS A 243 -11.98 0.11 -1.14
CA LYS A 243 -11.50 -1.25 -0.88
C LYS A 243 -10.31 -1.27 0.08
N ALA A 244 -9.38 -0.32 -0.04
CA ALA A 244 -8.23 -0.21 0.86
C ALA A 244 -8.65 0.12 2.31
N LYS A 245 -9.79 0.78 2.53
CA LYS A 245 -10.35 1.03 3.86
C LYS A 245 -10.50 -0.28 4.66
N GLU A 246 -10.93 -1.37 4.01
CA GLU A 246 -11.10 -2.68 4.66
C GLU A 246 -9.78 -3.21 5.26
N ARG A 247 -8.64 -2.86 4.66
CA ARG A 247 -7.31 -3.25 5.14
C ARG A 247 -6.88 -2.44 6.37
N ILE A 248 -7.30 -1.17 6.45
CA ILE A 248 -7.02 -0.33 7.63
C ILE A 248 -7.91 -0.78 8.79
N LEU A 249 -9.18 -1.09 8.53
CA LEU A 249 -10.14 -1.57 9.51
C LEU A 249 -10.00 -3.09 9.69
N ARG A 250 -8.82 -3.55 10.11
CA ARG A 250 -8.48 -4.99 10.24
C ARG A 250 -9.34 -5.73 11.26
N LEU A 251 -9.80 -5.05 12.29
CA LEU A 251 -10.64 -5.58 13.33
C LEU A 251 -12.06 -5.00 13.22
N LYS A 252 -13.07 -5.83 13.42
CA LYS A 252 -14.47 -5.37 13.43
C LYS A 252 -14.72 -4.24 14.43
N SER A 253 -14.00 -4.25 15.57
CA SER A 253 -14.09 -3.20 16.58
C SER A 253 -13.60 -1.84 16.07
N MET A 254 -12.71 -1.80 15.08
CA MET A 254 -12.22 -0.53 14.50
C MET A 254 -13.27 0.18 13.66
N ASP A 255 -14.23 -0.55 13.08
CA ASP A 255 -15.33 0.08 12.31
C ASP A 255 -16.26 0.89 13.20
N GLN A 256 -16.28 0.60 14.50
CA GLN A 256 -17.05 1.31 15.52
C GLN A 256 -16.27 2.46 16.18
N MET A 257 -14.97 2.60 15.91
CA MET A 257 -14.14 3.68 16.44
C MET A 257 -14.36 4.95 15.62
N ASP A 258 -14.78 6.01 16.27
CA ASP A 258 -14.94 7.34 15.65
C ASP A 258 -13.61 8.08 15.58
N ASP A 259 -12.65 7.76 16.47
CA ASP A 259 -11.34 8.40 16.52
C ASP A 259 -10.30 7.65 15.65
N PHE A 260 -9.94 8.28 14.55
CA PHE A 260 -8.85 7.85 13.66
C PHE A 260 -7.52 7.59 14.39
N ARG A 261 -7.18 8.38 15.42
CA ARG A 261 -5.92 8.22 16.17
C ARG A 261 -5.87 6.89 16.91
N SER A 262 -6.98 6.46 17.48
CA SER A 262 -7.09 5.15 18.14
C SER A 262 -6.93 4.01 17.15
N ILE A 263 -7.52 4.10 15.96
CA ILE A 263 -7.34 3.13 14.87
C ILE A 263 -5.85 3.04 14.48
N MET A 264 -5.19 4.17 14.30
CA MET A 264 -3.78 4.20 13.91
C MET A 264 -2.86 3.64 14.99
N LYS A 265 -3.06 4.00 16.25
CA LYS A 265 -2.33 3.42 17.39
C LYS A 265 -2.47 1.89 17.40
N THR A 266 -3.71 1.41 17.35
CA THR A 266 -4.00 -0.03 17.36
C THR A 266 -3.32 -0.75 16.20
N ASN A 267 -3.34 -0.19 14.98
CA ASN A 267 -2.66 -0.78 13.83
C ASN A 267 -1.13 -0.84 14.01
N ILE A 268 -0.51 0.20 14.57
CA ILE A 268 0.94 0.21 14.85
C ILE A 268 1.30 -0.88 15.88
N LEU A 269 0.50 -1.00 16.93
CA LEU A 269 0.72 -2.01 17.97
C LEU A 269 0.50 -3.43 17.45
N LEU A 270 -0.54 -3.66 16.64
CA LEU A 270 -0.79 -4.95 16.01
C LEU A 270 0.35 -5.33 15.05
N ASP A 271 0.84 -4.39 14.24
CA ASP A 271 1.95 -4.67 13.33
C ASP A 271 3.23 -4.99 14.09
N ALA A 272 3.49 -4.34 15.23
CA ALA A 272 4.63 -4.67 16.10
C ALA A 272 4.53 -6.09 16.68
N VAL A 273 3.31 -6.55 17.01
CA VAL A 273 3.07 -7.94 17.44
C VAL A 273 3.22 -8.91 16.28
N ASP A 274 2.78 -8.53 15.07
CA ASP A 274 2.85 -9.34 13.86
C ASP A 274 4.27 -9.38 13.22
N GLY A 275 5.28 -8.75 13.87
CA GLY A 275 6.67 -8.84 13.48
C GLY A 275 7.24 -7.64 12.73
N ALA A 276 6.57 -6.48 12.75
CA ALA A 276 7.18 -5.25 12.28
C ALA A 276 8.47 -4.93 13.03
N SER A 277 9.50 -4.45 12.32
CA SER A 277 10.78 -4.14 12.96
C SER A 277 10.66 -3.01 13.97
N PRO A 278 11.53 -2.95 15.01
CA PRO A 278 11.57 -1.84 15.96
C PRO A 278 11.71 -0.47 15.27
N ALA A 279 12.52 -0.40 14.19
CA ALA A 279 12.72 0.81 13.40
C ALA A 279 11.44 1.24 12.67
N GLU A 280 10.73 0.30 12.04
CA GLU A 280 9.43 0.56 11.40
C GLU A 280 8.41 1.04 12.42
N THR A 281 8.27 0.34 13.55
CA THR A 281 7.32 0.71 14.62
C THR A 281 7.57 2.14 15.12
N SER A 282 8.85 2.48 15.39
CA SER A 282 9.25 3.82 15.85
C SER A 282 8.95 4.89 14.79
N MET A 283 9.31 4.65 13.52
CA MET A 283 9.07 5.59 12.42
C MET A 283 7.57 5.87 12.24
N ARG A 284 6.76 4.82 12.21
CA ARG A 284 5.31 4.94 12.02
C ARG A 284 4.62 5.61 13.19
N ALA A 285 5.06 5.35 14.42
CA ALA A 285 4.59 6.08 15.59
C ALA A 285 4.91 7.58 15.48
N LYS A 286 6.14 7.94 15.07
CA LYS A 286 6.56 9.33 14.84
C LYS A 286 5.66 9.99 13.77
N LEU A 287 5.45 9.35 12.62
CA LEU A 287 4.66 9.88 11.51
C LEU A 287 3.17 10.05 11.86
N SER A 288 2.61 9.14 12.64
CA SER A 288 1.22 9.23 13.12
C SER A 288 1.02 10.23 14.27
N GLY A 289 2.10 10.74 14.84
CA GLY A 289 2.05 11.56 16.05
C GLY A 289 1.73 10.77 17.31
N PHE A 290 1.86 9.44 17.27
CA PHE A 290 1.70 8.58 18.45
C PHE A 290 2.91 8.73 19.37
N LYS A 291 2.73 9.41 20.49
CA LYS A 291 3.77 9.59 21.51
C LYS A 291 3.45 8.69 22.71
N LEU A 292 4.41 7.88 23.13
CA LEU A 292 4.36 7.23 24.42
C LEU A 292 4.55 8.27 25.55
N GLN A 293 3.96 7.96 26.69
CA GLN A 293 4.32 8.61 27.94
C GLN A 293 5.64 8.06 28.48
N LYS A 294 6.20 8.71 29.51
CA LYS A 294 7.57 8.43 30.00
C LYS A 294 7.74 6.99 30.54
N ALA A 295 6.70 6.37 31.00
CA ALA A 295 6.74 5.02 31.54
C ALA A 295 5.46 4.27 31.19
N MET A 296 5.58 3.23 30.37
CA MET A 296 4.45 2.42 29.90
C MET A 296 4.59 0.96 30.35
N LYS A 297 3.47 0.28 30.47
CA LYS A 297 3.39 -1.18 30.65
C LYS A 297 2.34 -1.76 29.70
N VAL A 298 2.57 -2.99 29.29
CA VAL A 298 1.58 -3.81 28.59
C VAL A 298 0.87 -4.68 29.61
N LEU A 299 -0.46 -4.66 29.57
CA LEU A 299 -1.32 -5.61 30.26
C LEU A 299 -1.96 -6.53 29.24
N MET A 300 -1.92 -7.83 29.45
CA MET A 300 -2.69 -8.80 28.70
C MET A 300 -3.73 -9.43 29.63
N ILE A 301 -5.00 -9.29 29.29
CA ILE A 301 -6.12 -9.62 30.16
C ILE A 301 -7.02 -10.64 29.47
N ARG A 302 -7.35 -11.72 30.14
CA ARG A 302 -8.34 -12.70 29.66
C ARG A 302 -9.23 -13.18 30.80
N THR A 303 -10.36 -13.78 30.40
CA THR A 303 -11.26 -14.47 31.31
C THR A 303 -11.37 -15.95 30.92
N PRO A 304 -11.51 -16.89 31.87
CA PRO A 304 -11.80 -18.29 31.58
C PRO A 304 -13.23 -18.51 31.08
N TYR A 305 -14.13 -17.56 31.22
CA TYR A 305 -15.56 -17.72 30.92
C TYR A 305 -15.92 -17.61 29.46
N SER A 306 -15.12 -16.97 28.64
CA SER A 306 -15.40 -16.81 27.22
C SER A 306 -14.14 -16.97 26.37
N LYS A 307 -14.29 -17.63 25.23
CA LYS A 307 -13.30 -17.67 24.16
C LYS A 307 -13.75 -16.87 22.93
N GLU A 308 -14.97 -16.31 22.98
CA GLU A 308 -15.55 -15.58 21.88
C GLU A 308 -14.96 -14.17 21.77
N GLN A 309 -14.48 -13.83 20.61
CA GLN A 309 -13.87 -12.51 20.35
C GLN A 309 -14.87 -11.37 20.58
N ASP A 310 -16.14 -11.58 20.28
CA ASP A 310 -17.21 -10.58 20.49
C ASP A 310 -17.37 -10.20 21.96
N PHE A 311 -17.16 -11.12 22.88
CA PHE A 311 -17.17 -10.80 24.32
C PHE A 311 -16.04 -9.83 24.69
N TYR A 312 -14.83 -10.07 24.16
CA TYR A 312 -13.67 -9.21 24.44
C TYR A 312 -13.82 -7.82 23.83
N THR A 313 -14.41 -7.72 22.63
CA THR A 313 -14.57 -6.43 21.94
C THR A 313 -15.74 -5.61 22.46
N ARG A 314 -16.89 -6.26 22.76
CA ARG A 314 -18.13 -5.56 23.08
C ARG A 314 -18.41 -5.40 24.58
N VAL A 315 -17.81 -6.23 25.42
CA VAL A 315 -18.07 -6.23 26.85
C VAL A 315 -16.83 -5.87 27.66
N LEU A 316 -15.73 -6.64 27.50
CA LEU A 316 -14.59 -6.50 28.38
C LEU A 316 -13.74 -5.28 28.06
N MET A 317 -13.48 -5.00 26.79
CA MET A 317 -12.65 -3.86 26.37
C MET A 317 -13.27 -2.51 26.73
N PRO A 318 -14.58 -2.24 26.49
CA PRO A 318 -15.22 -1.01 26.96
C PRO A 318 -15.15 -0.85 28.47
N ALA A 319 -15.42 -1.91 29.24
CA ALA A 319 -15.35 -1.86 30.71
C ALA A 319 -13.92 -1.59 31.22
N LEU A 320 -12.90 -2.15 30.57
CA LEU A 320 -11.50 -1.86 30.90
C LEU A 320 -11.11 -0.43 30.52
N ASN A 321 -11.55 0.08 29.37
CA ASN A 321 -11.28 1.45 28.92
C ASN A 321 -11.90 2.49 29.85
N GLU A 322 -13.10 2.24 30.36
CA GLU A 322 -13.74 3.11 31.35
C GLU A 322 -12.89 3.24 32.64
N VAL A 323 -12.30 2.14 33.08
CA VAL A 323 -11.47 2.12 34.30
C VAL A 323 -10.04 2.57 34.04
N LEU A 324 -9.39 2.06 33.01
CA LEU A 324 -7.95 2.29 32.75
C LEU A 324 -7.70 3.57 31.94
N GLY A 325 -8.68 4.03 31.19
CA GLY A 325 -8.52 5.09 30.17
C GLY A 325 -8.10 4.51 28.83
N ASP A 326 -8.35 5.27 27.76
CA ASP A 326 -8.04 4.85 26.37
C ASP A 326 -6.60 5.22 26.00
N TRP A 327 -5.63 4.45 26.48
CA TRP A 327 -4.22 4.56 26.12
C TRP A 327 -3.84 3.74 24.88
N GLY A 328 -4.72 2.87 24.43
CA GLY A 328 -4.56 1.92 23.34
C GLY A 328 -4.84 0.51 23.83
N SER A 329 -6.09 0.09 23.71
CA SER A 329 -6.48 -1.30 23.96
C SER A 329 -6.99 -1.92 22.66
N PHE A 330 -6.72 -3.20 22.50
CA PHE A 330 -7.19 -3.96 21.34
C PHE A 330 -7.39 -5.44 21.71
N PRO A 331 -8.33 -6.10 21.04
CA PRO A 331 -8.52 -7.54 21.22
C PRO A 331 -7.40 -8.30 20.52
N TRP A 332 -6.83 -9.29 21.21
CA TRP A 332 -5.83 -10.19 20.70
C TRP A 332 -6.21 -11.64 21.05
N HIS A 333 -6.63 -12.42 20.03
CA HIS A 333 -7.19 -13.75 20.24
C HIS A 333 -8.28 -13.74 21.33
N SER A 334 -8.14 -14.58 22.37
CA SER A 334 -9.04 -14.63 23.54
C SER A 334 -8.54 -13.76 24.69
N SER A 335 -8.06 -12.56 24.42
CA SER A 335 -7.53 -11.61 25.41
C SER A 335 -7.76 -10.18 24.98
N VAL A 336 -7.67 -9.23 25.90
CA VAL A 336 -7.53 -7.79 25.61
C VAL A 336 -6.11 -7.39 25.99
N VAL A 337 -5.45 -6.69 25.08
CA VAL A 337 -4.16 -6.05 25.33
C VAL A 337 -4.41 -4.59 25.63
N CYS A 338 -3.88 -4.09 26.74
CA CYS A 338 -3.98 -2.69 27.14
C CYS A 338 -2.58 -2.10 27.30
N LEU A 339 -2.35 -0.93 26.74
CA LEU A 339 -1.16 -0.14 26.99
C LEU A 339 -1.52 0.89 28.08
N ILE A 340 -0.82 0.90 29.20
CA ILE A 340 -1.09 1.79 30.32
C ILE A 340 0.13 2.62 30.71
N ASN A 341 -0.12 3.83 31.22
CA ASN A 341 0.94 4.68 31.78
C ASN A 341 1.30 4.21 33.20
N ALA A 342 2.56 3.85 33.41
CA ALA A 342 3.06 3.39 34.71
C ALA A 342 3.32 4.54 35.69
N ASP A 343 3.47 5.79 35.23
CA ASP A 343 3.62 6.96 36.10
C ASP A 343 2.32 7.37 36.81
N ASP A 344 1.18 6.92 36.26
CA ASP A 344 -0.16 7.15 36.85
C ASP A 344 -0.52 6.13 37.95
N ILE A 345 0.48 5.66 38.73
CA ILE A 345 0.25 4.72 39.83
C ILE A 345 -0.78 5.26 40.82
N ALA A 346 -0.79 6.58 41.05
CA ALA A 346 -1.83 7.23 41.88
C ALA A 346 -3.23 7.09 41.28
N VAL A 347 -3.36 7.20 39.95
CA VAL A 347 -4.61 7.02 39.23
C VAL A 347 -5.04 5.55 39.28
N LEU A 348 -4.08 4.61 39.14
CA LEU A 348 -4.36 3.18 39.28
C LEU A 348 -4.74 2.79 40.71
N GLN A 349 -4.18 3.42 41.75
CA GLN A 349 -4.58 3.24 43.14
C GLN A 349 -6.02 3.71 43.38
N ASN A 350 -6.40 4.87 42.85
CA ASN A 350 -7.77 5.39 42.94
C ASN A 350 -8.78 4.51 42.16
N LYS A 351 -8.34 3.79 41.13
CA LYS A 351 -9.16 2.88 40.33
C LYS A 351 -9.06 1.43 40.77
N ARG A 352 -8.28 1.14 41.82
CA ARG A 352 -8.03 -0.22 42.33
C ARG A 352 -9.29 -1.00 42.62
N ASP A 353 -10.26 -0.35 43.28
CA ASP A 353 -11.52 -1.00 43.69
C ASP A 353 -12.36 -1.34 42.46
N ALA A 354 -12.42 -0.44 41.45
CA ALA A 354 -13.13 -0.70 40.21
C ALA A 354 -12.46 -1.84 39.40
N LEU A 355 -11.14 -1.88 39.33
CA LEU A 355 -10.39 -2.98 38.70
C LEU A 355 -10.60 -4.30 39.48
N ALA A 356 -10.60 -4.27 40.80
CA ALA A 356 -10.85 -5.43 41.64
C ALA A 356 -12.28 -5.96 41.44
N ALA A 357 -13.27 -5.06 41.32
CA ALA A 357 -14.63 -5.44 41.00
C ALA A 357 -14.75 -6.12 39.65
N LEU A 358 -14.16 -5.56 38.60
CA LEU A 358 -14.11 -6.16 37.27
C LEU A 358 -13.37 -7.51 37.29
N ALA A 359 -12.21 -7.58 37.98
CA ALA A 359 -11.44 -8.81 38.12
C ALA A 359 -12.25 -9.92 38.79
N LYS A 360 -13.01 -9.59 39.83
CA LYS A 360 -13.91 -10.52 40.54
C LYS A 360 -15.08 -10.95 39.65
N GLN A 361 -15.73 -9.97 38.98
CA GLN A 361 -16.93 -10.20 38.15
C GLN A 361 -16.60 -11.16 36.98
N TYR A 362 -15.50 -10.93 36.29
CA TYR A 362 -15.14 -11.68 35.09
C TYR A 362 -14.04 -12.72 35.34
N LYS A 363 -13.59 -12.93 36.59
CA LYS A 363 -12.43 -13.80 36.97
C LYS A 363 -11.23 -13.53 36.07
N LEU A 364 -10.84 -12.27 35.98
CA LEU A 364 -9.78 -11.87 35.07
C LEU A 364 -8.42 -12.45 35.50
N LEU A 365 -7.71 -12.97 34.52
CA LEU A 365 -6.29 -13.32 34.60
C LEU A 365 -5.51 -12.20 33.90
N VAL A 366 -4.46 -11.70 34.53
CA VAL A 366 -3.70 -10.55 34.02
C VAL A 366 -2.21 -10.89 33.99
N GLY A 367 -1.63 -10.73 32.82
CA GLY A 367 -0.18 -10.71 32.64
C GLY A 367 0.29 -9.26 32.49
N VAL A 368 1.40 -8.91 33.14
CA VAL A 368 1.94 -7.53 33.16
C VAL A 368 3.39 -7.56 32.74
N SER A 369 3.79 -6.64 31.83
CA SER A 369 5.17 -6.45 31.42
C SER A 369 5.98 -5.63 32.42
N ASN A 370 7.29 -5.58 32.23
CA ASN A 370 8.14 -4.55 32.80
C ASN A 370 7.79 -3.17 32.21
N VAL A 371 8.31 -2.09 32.82
CA VAL A 371 8.16 -0.73 32.34
C VAL A 371 9.06 -0.50 31.12
N PHE A 372 8.56 0.23 30.12
CA PHE A 372 9.32 0.70 28.95
C PHE A 372 8.95 2.11 28.59
N ASN A 373 9.79 2.78 27.81
CA ASN A 373 9.64 4.19 27.43
C ASN A 373 9.79 4.46 25.92
N ASP A 374 10.05 3.42 25.13
CA ASP A 374 10.20 3.51 23.68
C ASP A 374 9.25 2.52 23.00
N ILE A 375 8.47 3.01 22.03
CA ILE A 375 7.50 2.19 21.29
C ILE A 375 8.18 1.03 20.53
N SER A 376 9.44 1.19 20.15
CA SER A 376 10.21 0.13 19.49
C SER A 376 10.36 -1.14 20.35
N GLN A 377 10.21 -1.00 21.68
CA GLN A 377 10.28 -2.09 22.67
C GLN A 377 8.93 -2.78 22.88
N PHE A 378 7.84 -2.30 22.26
CA PHE A 378 6.48 -2.79 22.52
C PHE A 378 6.36 -4.30 22.31
N SER A 379 6.91 -4.85 21.22
CA SER A 379 6.84 -6.28 20.91
C SER A 379 7.45 -7.14 22.01
N GLU A 380 8.62 -6.76 22.55
CA GLU A 380 9.27 -7.45 23.65
C GLU A 380 8.40 -7.44 24.92
N HIS A 381 7.88 -6.28 25.29
CA HIS A 381 7.04 -6.12 26.49
C HIS A 381 5.67 -6.78 26.34
N PHE A 382 5.15 -6.88 25.12
CA PHE A 382 3.97 -7.70 24.80
C PHE A 382 4.24 -9.18 25.10
N GLU A 383 5.38 -9.72 24.68
CA GLU A 383 5.78 -11.10 24.96
C GLU A 383 5.98 -11.35 26.46
N GLN A 384 6.54 -10.39 27.21
CA GLN A 384 6.63 -10.47 28.67
C GLN A 384 5.24 -10.59 29.32
N ALA A 385 4.29 -9.73 28.93
CA ALA A 385 2.91 -9.75 29.43
C ALA A 385 2.21 -11.08 29.07
N ARG A 386 2.41 -11.59 27.86
CA ARG A 386 1.87 -12.87 27.38
C ARG A 386 2.40 -14.05 28.21
N THR A 387 3.68 -14.04 28.46
CA THR A 387 4.34 -15.05 29.27
C THR A 387 3.83 -15.04 30.72
N ALA A 388 3.75 -13.83 31.33
CA ALA A 388 3.20 -13.66 32.68
C ALA A 388 1.74 -14.15 32.78
N LEU A 389 0.90 -13.88 31.79
CA LEU A 389 -0.48 -14.36 31.73
C LEU A 389 -0.55 -15.90 31.69
N THR A 390 0.37 -16.54 30.98
CA THR A 390 0.42 -17.99 30.86
C THR A 390 0.75 -18.65 32.22
N PHE A 391 1.62 -18.03 33.00
CA PHE A 391 1.96 -18.51 34.36
C PHE A 391 0.84 -18.22 35.37
N SER A 392 0.15 -17.09 35.29
CA SER A 392 -0.95 -16.77 36.21
C SER A 392 -2.10 -17.78 36.16
N GLY A 393 -2.37 -18.35 34.98
CA GLY A 393 -3.35 -19.43 34.81
C GLY A 393 -2.96 -20.78 35.43
N ARG A 394 -1.67 -21.01 35.71
CA ARG A 394 -1.18 -22.25 36.33
C ARG A 394 -1.17 -22.19 37.84
N ILE A 395 -1.16 -21.01 38.44
CA ILE A 395 -1.15 -20.83 39.91
C ILE A 395 -2.59 -20.86 40.47
N SER A 396 -3.59 -20.67 39.63
CA SER A 396 -5.01 -20.60 40.01
C SER A 396 -5.75 -21.93 39.89
N THR A 397 -5.07 -23.00 39.52
CA THR A 397 -5.56 -24.40 39.48
C THR A 397 -4.98 -25.21 40.61
#